data_1685378c4f41b389215cbd24ead35b37
#
_entry.id   1685378c4f41b389215cbd24ead35b37
#
_cell.length_a   1.000
_cell.length_b   1.000
_cell.length_c   1.000
_cell.angle_alpha   90.00
_cell.angle_beta   90.00
_cell.angle_gamma   90.00
#
_symmetry.space_group_name_H-M   'P 1'
#
loop_
_entity.id
_entity.type
_entity.pdbx_description
1 polymer ?
#
loop_
_entity_poly.entity_id
_entity_poly.type
_entity_poly.pdbx_seq_one_letter_code
_entity_poly.pdbx_strand_id
1 'polypeptide(L)'
;MNTMKILVTGGAGFIGSNLTEYLLEQGHEVRVLDNFATGHIENLLPLFDRFGSQFELQVGDIRNLDNCRKAVDGMDYVLHEAALGSVPRSVADPITTNEVNIGGFLNMLVAARDAQVKRFVFAASSSTYGDSAQLPKVEEVIGKPLSPYAITKYVDELYADVFARTYGIEYIGLRYFNVFGRRQDPNGAYAAVIPLFVKKLMRHEAPNINGDGEYSRDFTYIDNVIQMNMRALTTTNSEAVNQIYNTAYGERTTLNQLVDYLREFLGEFDEKIRDIEPTHGPNRVGDIPHSLASIDKARRLLGYDPQFSMREGLREAVKWYWENL
;
A
#
# COMPACT_ATOMS: atom_id res chain seq x y z
N MET A 1 4.91 14.37 21.31
CA MET A 1 3.68 14.60 20.49
C MET A 1 2.49 14.20 21.35
N ASN A 2 1.32 14.83 21.14
CA ASN A 2 0.12 14.39 21.83
C ASN A 2 -0.30 13.02 21.28
N THR A 3 -0.79 12.14 22.17
CA THR A 3 -1.38 10.85 21.77
C THR A 3 -2.57 11.09 20.86
N MET A 4 -2.61 10.43 19.72
CA MET A 4 -3.72 10.44 18.75
C MET A 4 -4.49 9.12 18.83
N LYS A 5 -5.78 9.15 18.54
CA LYS A 5 -6.63 7.96 18.38
C LYS A 5 -6.85 7.72 16.89
N ILE A 6 -6.35 6.62 16.36
CA ILE A 6 -6.27 6.38 14.93
C ILE A 6 -6.95 5.06 14.57
N LEU A 7 -7.91 5.12 13.66
CA LEU A 7 -8.46 3.92 13.03
C LEU A 7 -7.60 3.53 11.83
N VAL A 8 -7.14 2.28 11.79
CA VAL A 8 -6.52 1.67 10.61
C VAL A 8 -7.47 0.60 10.06
N THR A 9 -8.07 0.82 8.91
CA THR A 9 -8.85 -0.23 8.24
C THR A 9 -7.92 -1.09 7.38
N GLY A 10 -8.20 -2.39 7.27
CA GLY A 10 -7.26 -3.30 6.61
C GLY A 10 -5.97 -3.51 7.40
N GLY A 11 -6.02 -3.31 8.73
CA GLY A 11 -4.84 -3.34 9.59
C GLY A 11 -4.21 -4.72 9.79
N ALA A 12 -4.89 -5.82 9.39
CA ALA A 12 -4.30 -7.16 9.35
C ALA A 12 -3.57 -7.45 8.03
N GLY A 13 -3.70 -6.59 7.02
CA GLY A 13 -3.02 -6.67 5.73
C GLY A 13 -1.56 -6.23 5.79
N PHE A 14 -0.88 -6.32 4.65
CA PHE A 14 0.54 -5.95 4.52
C PHE A 14 0.83 -4.52 4.98
N ILE A 15 0.25 -3.52 4.33
CA ILE A 15 0.53 -2.10 4.64
C ILE A 15 -0.07 -1.72 5.99
N GLY A 16 -1.33 -2.08 6.23
CA GLY A 16 -2.06 -1.72 7.44
C GLY A 16 -1.40 -2.23 8.73
N SER A 17 -0.84 -3.45 8.73
CA SER A 17 -0.19 -4.01 9.92
C SER A 17 1.15 -3.31 10.24
N ASN A 18 1.88 -2.88 9.21
CA ASN A 18 3.10 -2.09 9.38
C ASN A 18 2.79 -0.68 9.93
N LEU A 19 1.73 -0.04 9.42
CA LEU A 19 1.25 1.25 9.93
C LEU A 19 0.76 1.11 11.39
N THR A 20 -0.01 0.08 11.70
CA THR A 20 -0.52 -0.20 13.05
C THR A 20 0.62 -0.33 14.05
N GLU A 21 1.62 -1.17 13.77
CA GLU A 21 2.77 -1.35 14.64
C GLU A 21 3.54 -0.05 14.84
N TYR A 22 3.86 0.66 13.76
CA TYR A 22 4.58 1.92 13.85
C TYR A 22 3.84 2.97 14.70
N LEU A 23 2.52 3.13 14.51
CA LEU A 23 1.72 4.07 15.29
C LEU A 23 1.72 3.75 16.78
N LEU A 24 1.60 2.47 17.13
CA LEU A 24 1.68 2.01 18.51
C LEU A 24 3.07 2.27 19.12
N GLU A 25 4.15 2.04 18.37
CA GLU A 25 5.53 2.35 18.78
C GLU A 25 5.76 3.86 19.00
N GLN A 26 5.00 4.71 18.30
CA GLN A 26 5.03 6.16 18.54
C GLN A 26 4.15 6.60 19.73
N GLY A 27 3.51 5.66 20.44
CA GLY A 27 2.69 5.93 21.64
C GLY A 27 1.28 6.41 21.34
N HIS A 28 0.75 6.09 20.14
CA HIS A 28 -0.64 6.38 19.78
C HIS A 28 -1.59 5.26 20.20
N GLU A 29 -2.88 5.56 20.28
CA GLU A 29 -3.94 4.57 20.45
C GLU A 29 -4.43 4.16 19.06
N VAL A 30 -4.43 2.86 18.75
CA VAL A 30 -4.79 2.35 17.42
C VAL A 30 -5.92 1.33 17.52
N ARG A 31 -7.00 1.60 16.79
CA ARG A 31 -8.04 0.61 16.49
C ARG A 31 -7.85 0.09 15.08
N VAL A 32 -7.89 -1.23 14.92
CA VAL A 32 -7.91 -1.90 13.61
C VAL A 32 -9.32 -2.36 13.29
N LEU A 33 -9.78 -2.14 12.05
CA LEU A 33 -10.95 -2.77 11.46
C LEU A 33 -10.51 -3.68 10.33
N ASP A 34 -10.74 -5.00 10.45
CA ASP A 34 -10.40 -5.98 9.41
C ASP A 34 -11.39 -7.15 9.40
N ASN A 35 -11.68 -7.73 8.25
CA ASN A 35 -12.51 -8.93 8.10
C ASN A 35 -11.69 -10.18 7.75
N PHE A 36 -10.38 -10.08 7.69
CA PHE A 36 -9.42 -11.13 7.35
C PHE A 36 -9.63 -11.80 5.98
N ALA A 37 -10.27 -11.10 5.04
CA ALA A 37 -10.46 -11.62 3.67
C ALA A 37 -9.13 -11.82 2.93
N THR A 38 -8.13 -10.97 3.24
CA THR A 38 -6.77 -11.01 2.68
C THR A 38 -5.69 -10.70 3.72
N GLY A 39 -6.07 -10.19 4.87
CA GLY A 39 -5.19 -9.95 6.00
C GLY A 39 -5.04 -11.21 6.87
N HIS A 40 -3.99 -11.25 7.67
CA HIS A 40 -3.65 -12.38 8.54
C HIS A 40 -3.61 -11.92 9.99
N ILE A 41 -4.30 -12.65 10.88
CA ILE A 41 -4.32 -12.32 12.32
C ILE A 41 -2.91 -12.36 12.93
N GLU A 42 -2.04 -13.21 12.39
CA GLU A 42 -0.65 -13.39 12.81
C GLU A 42 0.16 -12.09 12.74
N ASN A 43 -0.21 -11.18 11.84
CA ASN A 43 0.41 -9.87 11.73
C ASN A 43 0.10 -8.98 12.95
N LEU A 44 -0.99 -9.25 13.68
CA LEU A 44 -1.48 -8.46 14.79
C LEU A 44 -1.25 -9.11 16.17
N LEU A 45 -1.13 -10.44 16.23
CA LEU A 45 -0.99 -11.15 17.51
C LEU A 45 0.10 -10.60 18.43
N PRO A 46 1.32 -10.29 17.94
CA PRO A 46 2.38 -9.74 18.80
C PRO A 46 2.05 -8.36 19.39
N LEU A 47 1.12 -7.61 18.77
CA LEU A 47 0.78 -6.26 19.19
C LEU A 47 -0.09 -6.25 20.45
N PHE A 48 -0.90 -7.28 20.68
CA PHE A 48 -1.73 -7.40 21.87
C PHE A 48 -0.88 -7.44 23.15
N ASP A 49 0.17 -8.26 23.13
CA ASP A 49 1.04 -8.43 24.30
C ASP A 49 1.94 -7.21 24.51
N ARG A 50 2.42 -6.59 23.41
CA ARG A 50 3.36 -5.46 23.46
C ARG A 50 2.69 -4.14 23.87
N PHE A 51 1.45 -3.89 23.47
CA PHE A 51 0.83 -2.57 23.58
C PHE A 51 -0.47 -2.56 24.43
N GLY A 52 -1.01 -3.73 24.77
CA GLY A 52 -2.15 -3.85 25.70
C GLY A 52 -3.33 -2.95 25.32
N SER A 53 -3.73 -2.05 26.20
CA SER A 53 -4.90 -1.18 26.02
C SER A 53 -4.75 -0.09 24.96
N GLN A 54 -3.54 0.13 24.41
CA GLN A 54 -3.34 1.07 23.30
C GLN A 54 -3.78 0.48 21.95
N PHE A 55 -3.93 -0.85 21.87
CA PHE A 55 -4.32 -1.58 20.67
C PHE A 55 -5.69 -2.22 20.82
N GLU A 56 -6.59 -1.95 19.87
CA GLU A 56 -7.92 -2.55 19.79
C GLU A 56 -8.13 -3.17 18.40
N LEU A 57 -8.64 -4.39 18.37
CA LEU A 57 -9.05 -5.07 17.14
C LEU A 57 -10.58 -5.19 17.10
N GLN A 58 -11.18 -4.61 16.06
CA GLN A 58 -12.57 -4.83 15.70
C GLN A 58 -12.63 -5.72 14.45
N VAL A 59 -13.18 -6.92 14.58
CA VAL A 59 -13.47 -7.79 13.43
C VAL A 59 -14.74 -7.28 12.77
N GLY A 60 -14.65 -6.92 11.47
CA GLY A 60 -15.80 -6.38 10.74
C GLY A 60 -15.47 -6.06 9.29
N ASP A 61 -16.50 -5.82 8.50
CA ASP A 61 -16.42 -5.59 7.07
C ASP A 61 -16.81 -4.15 6.73
N ILE A 62 -16.01 -3.45 5.94
CA ILE A 62 -16.29 -2.08 5.49
C ILE A 62 -17.54 -1.97 4.62
N ARG A 63 -18.00 -3.05 4.00
CA ARG A 63 -19.29 -3.10 3.28
C ARG A 63 -20.49 -2.92 4.22
N ASN A 64 -20.31 -3.14 5.52
CA ASN A 64 -21.33 -2.91 6.52
C ASN A 64 -21.13 -1.54 7.20
N LEU A 65 -22.04 -0.62 6.93
CA LEU A 65 -21.96 0.75 7.46
C LEU A 65 -21.95 0.80 9.00
N ASP A 66 -22.65 -0.10 9.69
CA ASP A 66 -22.65 -0.12 11.16
C ASP A 66 -21.31 -0.58 11.73
N ASN A 67 -20.59 -1.49 11.04
CA ASN A 67 -19.20 -1.81 11.39
C ASN A 67 -18.29 -0.58 11.23
N CYS A 68 -18.47 0.19 10.16
CA CYS A 68 -17.71 1.41 9.92
C CYS A 68 -17.99 2.47 11.01
N ARG A 69 -19.26 2.72 11.34
CA ARG A 69 -19.67 3.67 12.39
C ARG A 69 -19.07 3.30 13.74
N LYS A 70 -19.16 2.01 14.11
CA LYS A 70 -18.57 1.52 15.35
C LYS A 70 -17.05 1.67 15.36
N ALA A 71 -16.39 1.44 14.22
CA ALA A 71 -14.95 1.53 14.14
C ALA A 71 -14.42 2.96 14.31
N VAL A 72 -15.10 3.96 13.74
CA VAL A 72 -14.66 5.37 13.80
C VAL A 72 -15.05 6.07 15.11
N ASP A 73 -15.92 5.47 15.92
CA ASP A 73 -16.41 6.10 17.15
C ASP A 73 -15.26 6.42 18.11
N GLY A 74 -15.13 7.70 18.46
CA GLY A 74 -14.07 8.20 19.32
C GLY A 74 -12.68 8.30 18.69
N MET A 75 -12.53 8.10 17.38
CA MET A 75 -11.25 8.23 16.66
C MET A 75 -11.03 9.67 16.17
N ASP A 76 -9.77 10.12 16.23
CA ASP A 76 -9.37 11.43 15.71
C ASP A 76 -9.10 11.37 14.20
N TYR A 77 -8.54 10.26 13.71
CA TYR A 77 -8.04 10.09 12.36
C TYR A 77 -8.37 8.72 11.80
N VAL A 78 -8.43 8.62 10.47
CA VAL A 78 -8.58 7.35 9.75
C VAL A 78 -7.43 7.18 8.77
N LEU A 79 -6.76 6.02 8.83
CA LEU A 79 -5.90 5.48 7.77
C LEU A 79 -6.66 4.34 7.09
N HIS A 80 -7.16 4.59 5.88
CA HIS A 80 -8.00 3.63 5.16
C HIS A 80 -7.18 2.83 4.16
N GLU A 81 -6.74 1.63 4.59
CA GLU A 81 -5.96 0.69 3.78
C GLU A 81 -6.80 -0.51 3.30
N ALA A 82 -8.02 -0.68 3.84
CA ALA A 82 -8.90 -1.80 3.49
C ALA A 82 -9.36 -1.71 2.03
N ALA A 83 -8.94 -2.67 1.23
CA ALA A 83 -9.35 -2.83 -0.16
C ALA A 83 -9.03 -4.24 -0.67
N LEU A 84 -9.69 -4.69 -1.70
CA LEU A 84 -9.24 -5.82 -2.50
C LEU A 84 -8.24 -5.32 -3.56
N GLY A 85 -6.96 -5.43 -3.25
CA GLY A 85 -5.87 -5.16 -4.18
C GLY A 85 -5.75 -6.24 -5.25
N SER A 86 -5.12 -5.93 -6.38
CA SER A 86 -4.82 -6.84 -7.50
C SER A 86 -5.68 -6.61 -8.74
N VAL A 87 -5.00 -6.25 -9.82
CA VAL A 87 -5.60 -6.12 -11.15
C VAL A 87 -6.19 -7.46 -11.62
N PRO A 88 -5.46 -8.61 -11.60
CA PRO A 88 -6.04 -9.89 -12.03
C PRO A 88 -7.27 -10.32 -11.23
N ARG A 89 -7.30 -10.09 -9.91
CA ARG A 89 -8.49 -10.36 -9.09
C ARG A 89 -9.70 -9.56 -9.59
N SER A 90 -9.51 -8.26 -9.83
CA SER A 90 -10.59 -7.38 -10.27
C SER A 90 -11.14 -7.73 -11.66
N VAL A 91 -10.31 -8.32 -12.52
CA VAL A 91 -10.76 -8.85 -13.82
C VAL A 91 -11.57 -10.14 -13.64
N ALA A 92 -11.13 -11.01 -12.72
CA ALA A 92 -11.83 -12.27 -12.43
C ALA A 92 -13.16 -12.05 -11.68
N ASP A 93 -13.18 -11.09 -10.73
CA ASP A 93 -14.38 -10.76 -9.93
C ASP A 93 -14.51 -9.23 -9.75
N PRO A 94 -15.03 -8.54 -10.76
CA PRO A 94 -15.20 -7.10 -10.71
C PRO A 94 -16.31 -6.66 -9.75
N ILE A 95 -17.32 -7.49 -9.52
CA ILE A 95 -18.48 -7.15 -8.67
C ILE A 95 -18.01 -7.05 -7.22
N THR A 96 -17.41 -8.10 -6.66
CA THR A 96 -16.89 -8.07 -5.29
C THR A 96 -15.82 -7.01 -5.11
N THR A 97 -14.96 -6.81 -6.12
CA THR A 97 -13.96 -5.73 -6.08
C THR A 97 -14.63 -4.35 -5.96
N ASN A 98 -15.69 -4.10 -6.72
CA ASN A 98 -16.46 -2.85 -6.66
C ASN A 98 -17.18 -2.67 -5.32
N GLU A 99 -17.84 -3.71 -4.82
CA GLU A 99 -18.56 -3.67 -3.53
C GLU A 99 -17.62 -3.31 -2.37
N VAL A 100 -16.44 -3.93 -2.33
CA VAL A 100 -15.45 -3.65 -1.28
C VAL A 100 -14.81 -2.29 -1.48
N ASN A 101 -14.23 -2.03 -2.65
CA ASN A 101 -13.39 -0.86 -2.84
C ASN A 101 -14.19 0.44 -2.93
N ILE A 102 -15.31 0.46 -3.66
CA ILE A 102 -16.14 1.66 -3.80
C ILE A 102 -17.19 1.72 -2.68
N GLY A 103 -17.98 0.65 -2.54
CA GLY A 103 -19.05 0.62 -1.52
C GLY A 103 -18.50 0.74 -0.11
N GLY A 104 -17.45 -0.03 0.20
CA GLY A 104 -16.77 0.01 1.49
C GLY A 104 -16.10 1.36 1.76
N PHE A 105 -15.42 1.94 0.75
CA PHE A 105 -14.82 3.27 0.85
C PHE A 105 -15.88 4.35 1.16
N LEU A 106 -17.00 4.34 0.44
CA LEU A 106 -18.10 5.28 0.67
C LEU A 106 -18.69 5.14 2.07
N ASN A 107 -18.89 3.90 2.56
CA ASN A 107 -19.34 3.66 3.93
C ASN A 107 -18.37 4.26 4.96
N MET A 108 -17.05 4.08 4.75
CA MET A 108 -16.03 4.65 5.63
C MET A 108 -16.02 6.18 5.58
N LEU A 109 -16.16 6.80 4.41
CA LEU A 109 -16.28 8.27 4.29
C LEU A 109 -17.52 8.81 5.01
N VAL A 110 -18.67 8.13 4.86
CA VAL A 110 -19.92 8.51 5.58
C VAL A 110 -19.72 8.40 7.07
N ALA A 111 -19.18 7.29 7.57
CA ALA A 111 -18.92 7.09 8.98
C ALA A 111 -17.92 8.12 9.54
N ALA A 112 -16.83 8.39 8.82
CA ALA A 112 -15.81 9.37 9.20
C ALA A 112 -16.37 10.81 9.25
N ARG A 113 -17.21 11.19 8.28
CA ARG A 113 -17.94 12.46 8.29
C ARG A 113 -18.85 12.58 9.51
N ASP A 114 -19.66 11.55 9.78
CA ASP A 114 -20.65 11.57 10.87
C ASP A 114 -19.95 11.63 12.24
N ALA A 115 -18.78 10.97 12.39
CA ALA A 115 -17.94 11.02 13.58
C ALA A 115 -17.05 12.28 13.66
N GLN A 116 -17.05 13.14 12.66
CA GLN A 116 -16.25 14.36 12.58
C GLN A 116 -14.75 14.13 12.79
N VAL A 117 -14.19 13.06 12.18
CA VAL A 117 -12.75 12.81 12.23
C VAL A 117 -11.98 14.00 11.64
N LYS A 118 -10.82 14.30 12.21
CA LYS A 118 -9.99 15.45 11.79
C LYS A 118 -9.44 15.30 10.38
N ARG A 119 -9.08 14.07 10.00
CA ARG A 119 -8.57 13.78 8.65
C ARG A 119 -8.76 12.32 8.28
N PHE A 120 -9.05 12.10 7.00
CA PHE A 120 -9.18 10.80 6.35
C PHE A 120 -8.05 10.62 5.33
N VAL A 121 -7.06 9.78 5.65
CA VAL A 121 -5.98 9.41 4.73
C VAL A 121 -6.30 8.05 4.13
N PHE A 122 -6.11 7.89 2.83
CA PHE A 122 -6.48 6.62 2.18
C PHE A 122 -5.50 6.15 1.11
N ALA A 123 -5.43 4.84 0.95
CA ALA A 123 -4.69 4.16 -0.09
C ALA A 123 -5.36 4.37 -1.46
N ALA A 124 -4.87 5.33 -2.23
CA ALA A 124 -5.08 5.40 -3.67
C ALA A 124 -4.06 4.50 -4.40
N SER A 125 -3.98 4.56 -5.72
CA SER A 125 -3.13 3.65 -6.48
C SER A 125 -2.51 4.29 -7.71
N SER A 126 -1.26 3.94 -8.01
CA SER A 126 -0.61 4.26 -9.29
C SER A 126 -1.31 3.66 -10.51
N SER A 127 -2.17 2.64 -10.31
CA SER A 127 -3.00 2.08 -11.39
C SER A 127 -3.98 3.10 -12.00
N THR A 128 -4.32 4.17 -11.27
CA THR A 128 -5.15 5.29 -11.75
C THR A 128 -4.53 5.99 -12.97
N TYR A 129 -3.20 5.95 -13.12
CA TYR A 129 -2.54 6.53 -14.31
C TYR A 129 -2.89 5.82 -15.62
N GLY A 130 -3.34 4.58 -15.56
CA GLY A 130 -3.84 3.84 -16.71
C GLY A 130 -2.86 3.80 -17.89
N ASP A 131 -3.34 4.18 -19.09
CA ASP A 131 -2.58 4.20 -20.34
C ASP A 131 -1.73 5.47 -20.56
N SER A 132 -1.63 6.37 -19.58
CA SER A 132 -0.77 7.55 -19.69
C SER A 132 0.67 7.15 -20.04
N ALA A 133 1.21 7.68 -21.13
CA ALA A 133 2.59 7.42 -21.54
C ALA A 133 3.61 8.35 -20.87
N GLN A 134 3.14 9.40 -20.17
CA GLN A 134 4.01 10.39 -19.54
C GLN A 134 4.87 9.77 -18.43
N LEU A 135 6.14 10.09 -18.40
CA LEU A 135 7.09 9.80 -17.32
C LEU A 135 7.92 11.05 -17.00
N PRO A 136 8.17 11.34 -15.72
CA PRO A 136 7.54 10.71 -14.56
C PRO A 136 6.04 10.98 -14.50
N LYS A 137 5.29 10.12 -13.78
CA LYS A 137 3.86 10.33 -13.49
C LYS A 137 3.70 11.51 -12.54
N VAL A 138 2.87 12.47 -12.91
CA VAL A 138 2.46 13.60 -12.07
C VAL A 138 0.98 13.50 -11.75
N GLU A 139 0.56 13.96 -10.58
CA GLU A 139 -0.76 13.68 -10.02
C GLU A 139 -1.90 14.24 -10.88
N GLU A 140 -1.66 15.35 -11.56
CA GLU A 140 -2.65 16.07 -12.36
C GLU A 140 -2.92 15.44 -13.75
N VAL A 141 -2.06 14.52 -14.19
CA VAL A 141 -2.13 13.96 -15.55
C VAL A 141 -2.34 12.45 -15.49
N ILE A 142 -3.58 12.03 -15.62
CA ILE A 142 -3.96 10.61 -15.68
C ILE A 142 -4.39 10.22 -17.11
N GLY A 143 -4.23 8.94 -17.45
CA GLY A 143 -4.80 8.34 -18.65
C GLY A 143 -6.15 7.67 -18.38
N LYS A 144 -6.49 6.69 -19.21
CA LYS A 144 -7.69 5.87 -19.02
C LYS A 144 -7.34 4.66 -18.14
N PRO A 145 -8.05 4.42 -17.03
CA PRO A 145 -7.87 3.21 -16.23
C PRO A 145 -7.94 1.93 -17.07
N LEU A 146 -7.02 1.00 -16.83
CA LEU A 146 -6.89 -0.24 -17.63
C LEU A 146 -7.48 -1.49 -16.96
N SER A 147 -8.09 -1.35 -15.79
CA SER A 147 -8.69 -2.47 -15.05
C SER A 147 -9.83 -2.02 -14.15
N PRO A 148 -10.75 -2.94 -13.76
CA PRO A 148 -11.75 -2.63 -12.75
C PRO A 148 -11.15 -2.12 -11.43
N TYR A 149 -10.02 -2.68 -10.98
CA TYR A 149 -9.30 -2.18 -9.81
C TYR A 149 -8.87 -0.70 -9.97
N ALA A 150 -8.31 -0.34 -11.12
CA ALA A 150 -7.90 1.05 -11.38
C ALA A 150 -9.11 2.01 -11.37
N ILE A 151 -10.25 1.56 -11.92
CA ILE A 151 -11.50 2.33 -11.86
C ILE A 151 -11.93 2.54 -10.42
N THR A 152 -11.93 1.48 -9.58
CA THR A 152 -12.37 1.63 -8.18
C THR A 152 -11.49 2.63 -7.44
N LYS A 153 -10.17 2.58 -7.62
CA LYS A 153 -9.24 3.51 -6.96
C LYS A 153 -9.39 4.95 -7.44
N TYR A 154 -9.70 5.15 -8.71
CA TYR A 154 -9.99 6.50 -9.21
C TYR A 154 -11.34 7.04 -8.69
N VAL A 155 -12.34 6.19 -8.58
CA VAL A 155 -13.64 6.58 -8.00
C VAL A 155 -13.50 6.98 -6.52
N ASP A 156 -12.63 6.30 -5.74
CA ASP A 156 -12.32 6.68 -4.35
C ASP A 156 -11.81 8.13 -4.27
N GLU A 157 -10.90 8.53 -5.18
CA GLU A 157 -10.39 9.91 -5.25
C GLU A 157 -11.51 10.93 -5.55
N LEU A 158 -12.43 10.60 -6.47
CA LEU A 158 -13.55 11.46 -6.83
C LEU A 158 -14.54 11.61 -5.66
N TYR A 159 -14.84 10.54 -4.93
CA TYR A 159 -15.70 10.61 -3.74
C TYR A 159 -15.05 11.45 -2.64
N ALA A 160 -13.76 11.27 -2.37
CA ALA A 160 -13.06 12.05 -1.36
C ALA A 160 -13.11 13.55 -1.66
N ASP A 161 -12.90 13.97 -2.92
CA ASP A 161 -12.96 15.36 -3.34
C ASP A 161 -14.40 15.95 -3.19
N VAL A 162 -15.41 15.20 -3.61
CA VAL A 162 -16.81 15.64 -3.43
C VAL A 162 -17.18 15.75 -1.95
N PHE A 163 -16.74 14.81 -1.11
CA PHE A 163 -17.02 14.84 0.32
C PHE A 163 -16.34 16.04 1.01
N ALA A 164 -15.10 16.37 0.63
CA ALA A 164 -14.42 17.56 1.14
C ALA A 164 -15.19 18.84 0.78
N ARG A 165 -15.58 19.01 -0.49
CA ARG A 165 -16.30 20.21 -0.94
C ARG A 165 -17.72 20.32 -0.39
N THR A 166 -18.38 19.18 -0.17
CA THR A 166 -19.81 19.17 0.24
C THR A 166 -19.97 19.15 1.75
N TYR A 167 -19.11 18.41 2.46
CA TYR A 167 -19.26 18.14 3.88
C TYR A 167 -18.11 18.66 4.75
N GLY A 168 -17.03 19.20 4.13
CA GLY A 168 -15.91 19.80 4.84
C GLY A 168 -14.96 18.80 5.52
N ILE A 169 -15.01 17.50 5.17
CA ILE A 169 -14.06 16.52 5.68
C ILE A 169 -12.68 16.74 5.03
N GLU A 170 -11.62 16.81 5.82
CA GLU A 170 -10.27 16.83 5.27
C GLU A 170 -9.84 15.43 4.82
N TYR A 171 -9.26 15.33 3.62
CA TYR A 171 -8.68 14.09 3.14
C TYR A 171 -7.28 14.26 2.57
N ILE A 172 -6.52 13.16 2.51
CA ILE A 172 -5.31 13.02 1.69
C ILE A 172 -5.32 11.63 1.07
N GLY A 173 -5.22 11.55 -0.26
CA GLY A 173 -5.11 10.29 -0.98
C GLY A 173 -3.66 10.01 -1.39
N LEU A 174 -3.19 8.79 -1.20
CA LEU A 174 -1.83 8.36 -1.44
C LEU A 174 -1.78 7.32 -2.57
N ARG A 175 -1.35 7.71 -3.77
CA ARG A 175 -1.14 6.78 -4.89
C ARG A 175 0.13 5.99 -4.65
N TYR A 176 0.00 4.80 -4.08
CA TYR A 176 1.13 3.90 -3.85
C TYR A 176 1.69 3.32 -5.15
N PHE A 177 3.03 3.31 -5.24
CA PHE A 177 3.79 2.71 -6.34
C PHE A 177 4.51 1.45 -5.84
N ASN A 178 4.12 0.29 -6.35
CA ASN A 178 4.78 -1.03 -6.16
C ASN A 178 5.39 -1.24 -4.77
N VAL A 179 4.58 -1.10 -3.73
CA VAL A 179 5.04 -1.25 -2.34
C VAL A 179 5.55 -2.66 -2.08
N PHE A 180 6.66 -2.77 -1.36
CA PHE A 180 7.24 -4.03 -0.91
C PHE A 180 7.80 -3.92 0.51
N GLY A 181 7.96 -5.07 1.18
CA GLY A 181 8.53 -5.11 2.51
C GLY A 181 7.98 -6.26 3.37
N ARG A 182 8.32 -6.21 4.65
CA ARG A 182 7.89 -7.21 5.66
C ARG A 182 6.37 -7.38 5.69
N ARG A 183 5.92 -8.62 5.94
CA ARG A 183 4.50 -9.04 5.97
C ARG A 183 3.79 -9.03 4.61
N GLN A 184 4.52 -8.90 3.51
CA GLN A 184 3.93 -9.05 2.18
C GLN A 184 3.82 -10.54 1.85
N ASP A 185 2.58 -11.03 1.68
CA ASP A 185 2.30 -12.46 1.49
C ASP A 185 2.75 -12.98 0.10
N PRO A 186 3.63 -14.01 0.04
CA PRO A 186 4.05 -14.66 -1.20
C PRO A 186 3.05 -15.72 -1.69
N ASN A 187 2.05 -16.09 -0.87
CA ASN A 187 1.17 -17.25 -1.12
C ASN A 187 -0.16 -16.85 -1.76
N GLY A 188 -0.49 -15.58 -1.81
CA GLY A 188 -1.72 -15.10 -2.44
C GLY A 188 -1.79 -15.49 -3.92
N ALA A 189 -2.97 -15.85 -4.43
CA ALA A 189 -3.18 -16.18 -5.85
C ALA A 189 -2.68 -15.09 -6.82
N TYR A 190 -2.48 -13.88 -6.31
CA TYR A 190 -2.01 -12.70 -7.03
C TYR A 190 -0.83 -12.03 -6.31
N ALA A 191 0.10 -12.85 -5.79
CA ALA A 191 1.27 -12.37 -5.07
C ALA A 191 2.10 -11.38 -5.92
N ALA A 192 2.67 -10.37 -5.26
CA ALA A 192 3.57 -9.42 -5.90
C ALA A 192 4.89 -10.08 -6.32
N VAL A 193 5.57 -9.47 -7.28
CA VAL A 193 6.79 -10.04 -7.89
C VAL A 193 7.92 -10.30 -6.88
N ILE A 194 8.14 -9.38 -5.93
CA ILE A 194 9.24 -9.50 -4.97
C ILE A 194 9.07 -10.73 -4.06
N PRO A 195 7.99 -10.87 -3.26
CA PRO A 195 7.85 -12.04 -2.40
C PRO A 195 7.76 -13.35 -3.18
N LEU A 196 7.22 -13.32 -4.42
CA LEU A 196 7.19 -14.50 -5.29
C LEU A 196 8.61 -14.95 -5.71
N PHE A 197 9.46 -13.99 -6.12
CA PHE A 197 10.83 -14.29 -6.52
C PHE A 197 11.68 -14.73 -5.33
N VAL A 198 11.54 -14.08 -4.17
CA VAL A 198 12.19 -14.51 -2.92
C VAL A 198 11.86 -15.95 -2.60
N LYS A 199 10.57 -16.31 -2.58
CA LYS A 199 10.11 -17.68 -2.28
C LYS A 199 10.70 -18.71 -3.24
N LYS A 200 10.79 -18.41 -4.55
CA LYS A 200 11.41 -19.28 -5.54
C LYS A 200 12.91 -19.45 -5.28
N LEU A 201 13.63 -18.37 -5.11
CA LEU A 201 15.07 -18.40 -4.87
C LEU A 201 15.42 -19.16 -3.59
N MET A 202 14.66 -18.97 -2.49
CA MET A 202 14.83 -19.75 -1.24
C MET A 202 14.58 -21.26 -1.42
N ARG A 203 13.82 -21.66 -2.46
CA ARG A 203 13.60 -23.07 -2.84
C ARG A 203 14.59 -23.58 -3.88
N HIS A 204 15.60 -22.78 -4.23
CA HIS A 204 16.53 -23.05 -5.34
C HIS A 204 15.80 -23.20 -6.69
N GLU A 205 14.68 -22.53 -6.87
CA GLU A 205 13.93 -22.48 -8.13
C GLU A 205 14.25 -21.16 -8.87
N ALA A 206 14.42 -21.26 -10.21
CA ALA A 206 14.62 -20.07 -11.04
C ALA A 206 13.38 -19.17 -11.04
N PRO A 207 13.49 -17.87 -10.74
CA PRO A 207 12.40 -16.94 -10.97
C PRO A 207 12.11 -16.80 -12.47
N ASN A 208 10.82 -16.74 -12.84
CA ASN A 208 10.42 -16.53 -14.23
C ASN A 208 10.07 -15.07 -14.47
N ILE A 209 10.82 -14.41 -15.32
CA ILE A 209 10.61 -13.03 -15.74
C ILE A 209 9.75 -13.02 -17.02
N ASN A 210 8.70 -12.19 -17.04
CA ASN A 210 7.91 -11.96 -18.24
C ASN A 210 8.66 -10.98 -19.17
N GLY A 211 8.87 -11.36 -20.43
CA GLY A 211 9.66 -10.59 -21.39
C GLY A 211 11.17 -10.70 -21.18
N ASP A 212 11.90 -9.70 -21.63
CA ASP A 212 13.37 -9.59 -21.56
C ASP A 212 13.90 -9.09 -20.20
N GLY A 213 13.00 -8.75 -19.26
CA GLY A 213 13.36 -8.23 -17.95
C GLY A 213 13.68 -6.73 -17.88
N GLU A 214 13.58 -6.01 -19.01
CA GLU A 214 13.87 -4.57 -19.05
C GLU A 214 12.68 -3.70 -18.64
N TYR A 215 11.50 -4.28 -18.43
CA TYR A 215 10.38 -3.56 -17.83
C TYR A 215 10.77 -3.10 -16.41
N SER A 216 10.50 -1.83 -16.13
CA SER A 216 10.94 -1.20 -14.87
C SER A 216 9.80 -0.65 -14.05
N ARG A 217 9.97 -0.68 -12.74
CA ARG A 217 9.00 -0.19 -11.75
C ARG A 217 9.69 0.74 -10.76
N ASP A 218 8.94 1.72 -10.29
CA ASP A 218 9.27 2.49 -9.10
C ASP A 218 8.79 1.67 -7.90
N PHE A 219 9.72 0.98 -7.25
CA PHE A 219 9.45 0.16 -6.07
C PHE A 219 9.61 0.99 -4.82
N THR A 220 8.64 0.90 -3.91
CA THR A 220 8.60 1.70 -2.70
C THR A 220 8.68 0.82 -1.47
N TYR A 221 9.74 0.96 -0.69
CA TYR A 221 9.89 0.21 0.56
C TYR A 221 8.85 0.66 1.60
N ILE A 222 8.35 -0.28 2.39
CA ILE A 222 7.26 -0.06 3.33
C ILE A 222 7.51 1.09 4.31
N ASP A 223 8.75 1.32 4.77
CA ASP A 223 9.04 2.40 5.70
C ASP A 223 8.94 3.80 5.06
N ASN A 224 9.17 3.92 3.74
CA ASN A 224 8.86 5.14 3.00
C ASN A 224 7.34 5.40 2.94
N VAL A 225 6.53 4.33 2.81
CA VAL A 225 5.06 4.42 2.84
C VAL A 225 4.57 4.84 4.23
N ILE A 226 5.14 4.26 5.29
CA ILE A 226 4.86 4.67 6.67
C ILE A 226 5.18 6.16 6.87
N GLN A 227 6.36 6.62 6.44
CA GLN A 227 6.73 8.03 6.51
C GLN A 227 5.67 8.90 5.82
N MET A 228 5.26 8.53 4.60
CA MET A 228 4.29 9.30 3.83
C MET A 228 2.93 9.39 4.53
N ASN A 229 2.43 8.27 5.08
CA ASN A 229 1.20 8.25 5.86
C ASN A 229 1.30 9.16 7.08
N MET A 230 2.40 9.13 7.80
CA MET A 230 2.63 10.00 8.96
C MET A 230 2.68 11.48 8.56
N ARG A 231 3.32 11.82 7.44
CA ARG A 231 3.33 13.19 6.90
C ARG A 231 1.92 13.66 6.53
N ALA A 232 1.14 12.79 5.85
CA ALA A 232 -0.25 13.07 5.51
C ALA A 232 -1.13 13.26 6.75
N LEU A 233 -0.97 12.39 7.76
CA LEU A 233 -1.75 12.41 8.98
C LEU A 233 -1.50 13.68 9.82
N THR A 234 -0.24 14.09 9.94
CA THR A 234 0.21 15.12 10.89
C THR A 234 0.45 16.50 10.28
N THR A 235 0.32 16.67 8.97
CA THR A 235 0.55 17.97 8.32
C THR A 235 -0.37 19.05 8.89
N THR A 236 0.20 20.24 9.13
CA THR A 236 -0.52 21.46 9.48
C THR A 236 -0.59 22.43 8.30
N ASN A 237 0.00 22.07 7.16
CA ASN A 237 -0.07 22.88 5.95
C ASN A 237 -1.45 22.75 5.30
N SER A 238 -2.23 23.82 5.33
CA SER A 238 -3.57 23.85 4.72
C SER A 238 -3.58 23.66 3.21
N GLU A 239 -2.48 23.97 2.52
CA GLU A 239 -2.35 23.71 1.07
C GLU A 239 -2.12 22.22 0.76
N ALA A 240 -1.73 21.42 1.76
CA ALA A 240 -1.46 19.99 1.59
C ALA A 240 -2.70 19.11 1.73
N VAL A 241 -3.76 19.60 2.37
CA VAL A 241 -5.01 18.82 2.55
C VAL A 241 -5.90 18.87 1.32
N ASN A 242 -6.81 17.92 1.21
CA ASN A 242 -7.72 17.75 0.07
C ASN A 242 -6.98 17.60 -1.26
N GLN A 243 -5.92 16.79 -1.21
CA GLN A 243 -5.00 16.55 -2.32
C GLN A 243 -4.70 15.06 -2.46
N ILE A 244 -4.29 14.70 -3.68
CA ILE A 244 -3.75 13.37 -4.01
C ILE A 244 -2.23 13.50 -4.19
N TYR A 245 -1.47 12.49 -3.72
CA TYR A 245 -0.01 12.47 -3.79
C TYR A 245 0.53 11.14 -4.28
N ASN A 246 1.57 11.20 -5.07
CA ASN A 246 2.40 10.03 -5.36
C ASN A 246 3.19 9.63 -4.12
N THR A 247 3.13 8.34 -3.79
CA THR A 247 3.94 7.71 -2.75
C THR A 247 4.86 6.69 -3.40
N ALA A 248 6.08 7.11 -3.62
CA ALA A 248 7.11 6.39 -4.37
C ALA A 248 8.51 6.78 -3.86
N TYR A 249 9.54 6.12 -4.36
CA TYR A 249 10.91 6.56 -4.14
C TYR A 249 11.36 7.59 -5.19
N GLY A 250 10.84 7.48 -6.41
CA GLY A 250 11.18 8.36 -7.53
C GLY A 250 12.34 7.83 -8.38
N GLU A 251 12.63 6.53 -8.32
CA GLU A 251 13.62 5.84 -9.17
C GLU A 251 13.03 4.56 -9.77
N ARG A 252 13.64 4.07 -10.86
CA ARG A 252 13.21 2.85 -11.53
C ARG A 252 14.22 1.74 -11.36
N THR A 253 13.71 0.53 -11.13
CA THR A 253 14.50 -0.72 -11.15
C THR A 253 13.90 -1.68 -12.16
N THR A 254 14.72 -2.28 -13.02
CA THR A 254 14.28 -3.33 -13.95
C THR A 254 14.06 -4.65 -13.23
N LEU A 255 13.35 -5.59 -13.86
CA LEU A 255 13.17 -6.93 -13.29
C LEU A 255 14.50 -7.72 -13.25
N ASN A 256 15.39 -7.49 -14.22
CA ASN A 256 16.73 -8.07 -14.21
C ASN A 256 17.52 -7.57 -13.01
N GLN A 257 17.59 -6.24 -12.78
CA GLN A 257 18.24 -5.66 -11.60
C GLN A 257 17.64 -6.15 -10.28
N LEU A 258 16.31 -6.30 -10.24
CA LEU A 258 15.63 -6.85 -9.05
C LEU A 258 16.12 -8.26 -8.73
N VAL A 259 16.22 -9.15 -9.74
CA VAL A 259 16.73 -10.51 -9.53
C VAL A 259 18.18 -10.50 -9.09
N ASP A 260 19.02 -9.65 -9.68
CA ASP A 260 20.43 -9.53 -9.28
C ASP A 260 20.56 -9.11 -7.80
N TYR A 261 19.79 -8.12 -7.35
CA TYR A 261 19.78 -7.73 -5.94
C TYR A 261 19.27 -8.85 -5.01
N LEU A 262 18.24 -9.58 -5.41
CA LEU A 262 17.74 -10.71 -4.63
C LEU A 262 18.77 -11.83 -4.52
N ARG A 263 19.47 -12.16 -5.60
CA ARG A 263 20.55 -13.15 -5.61
C ARG A 263 21.72 -12.71 -4.70
N GLU A 264 22.08 -11.43 -4.77
CA GLU A 264 23.12 -10.87 -3.91
C GLU A 264 22.75 -11.00 -2.42
N PHE A 265 21.56 -10.53 -2.05
CA PHE A 265 21.17 -10.42 -0.65
C PHE A 265 20.74 -11.77 -0.03
N LEU A 266 19.99 -12.59 -0.73
CA LEU A 266 19.66 -13.95 -0.29
C LEU A 266 20.89 -14.85 -0.29
N GLY A 267 21.84 -14.59 -1.19
CA GLY A 267 23.13 -15.27 -1.23
C GLY A 267 24.06 -14.99 -0.03
N GLU A 268 23.71 -14.01 0.82
CA GLU A 268 24.37 -13.81 2.12
C GLU A 268 23.95 -14.89 3.15
N PHE A 269 22.73 -15.48 2.97
CA PHE A 269 22.18 -16.55 3.82
C PHE A 269 22.42 -17.94 3.23
N ASP A 270 22.36 -18.07 1.90
CA ASP A 270 22.62 -19.33 1.17
C ASP A 270 23.35 -19.03 -0.14
N GLU A 271 24.65 -19.34 -0.18
CA GLU A 271 25.52 -19.05 -1.34
C GLU A 271 25.04 -19.66 -2.66
N LYS A 272 24.32 -20.79 -2.63
CA LYS A 272 23.81 -21.47 -3.84
C LYS A 272 22.81 -20.59 -4.60
N ILE A 273 22.17 -19.66 -3.93
CA ILE A 273 21.19 -18.74 -4.55
C ILE A 273 21.87 -17.81 -5.57
N ARG A 274 23.16 -17.49 -5.36
CA ARG A 274 23.91 -16.58 -6.24
C ARG A 274 24.02 -17.08 -7.68
N ASP A 275 24.01 -18.37 -7.87
CA ASP A 275 24.20 -19.02 -9.18
C ASP A 275 22.85 -19.32 -9.90
N ILE A 276 21.70 -19.00 -9.29
CA ILE A 276 20.40 -19.27 -9.89
C ILE A 276 20.07 -18.20 -10.91
N GLU A 277 20.13 -18.55 -12.19
CA GLU A 277 19.75 -17.66 -13.28
C GLU A 277 18.22 -17.62 -13.47
N PRO A 278 17.64 -16.43 -13.74
CA PRO A 278 16.23 -16.34 -14.08
C PRO A 278 15.90 -16.97 -15.41
N THR A 279 14.69 -17.43 -15.58
CA THR A 279 14.14 -17.82 -16.89
C THR A 279 13.29 -16.67 -17.45
N HIS A 280 13.20 -16.58 -18.79
CA HIS A 280 12.43 -15.55 -19.47
C HIS A 280 11.26 -16.17 -20.22
N GLY A 281 10.07 -15.61 -20.03
CA GLY A 281 8.83 -16.01 -20.70
C GLY A 281 8.31 -14.92 -21.65
N PRO A 282 7.14 -15.12 -22.27
CA PRO A 282 6.52 -14.09 -23.10
C PRO A 282 6.13 -12.86 -22.27
N ASN A 283 6.04 -11.71 -22.93
CA ASN A 283 5.48 -10.50 -22.30
C ASN A 283 4.04 -10.77 -21.85
N ARG A 284 3.71 -10.27 -20.68
CA ARG A 284 2.34 -10.34 -20.16
C ARG A 284 1.47 -9.30 -20.87
N VAL A 285 0.33 -9.73 -21.39
CA VAL A 285 -0.62 -8.83 -22.05
C VAL A 285 -1.15 -7.80 -21.07
N GLY A 286 -1.07 -6.52 -21.44
CA GLY A 286 -1.55 -5.40 -20.62
C GLY A 286 -0.55 -4.88 -19.57
N ASP A 287 0.66 -5.43 -19.50
CA ASP A 287 1.69 -4.86 -18.63
C ASP A 287 2.18 -3.51 -19.16
N ILE A 288 2.30 -2.53 -18.26
CA ILE A 288 2.89 -1.22 -18.55
C ILE A 288 4.42 -1.38 -18.55
N PRO A 289 5.15 -0.97 -19.62
CA PRO A 289 6.59 -1.18 -19.69
C PRO A 289 7.36 -0.50 -18.56
N HIS A 290 7.04 0.76 -18.26
CA HIS A 290 7.77 1.56 -17.28
C HIS A 290 6.83 2.32 -16.35
N SER A 291 7.19 2.36 -15.07
CA SER A 291 6.52 3.16 -14.05
C SER A 291 7.56 3.97 -13.26
N LEU A 292 7.38 5.27 -13.23
CA LEU A 292 8.20 6.23 -12.48
C LEU A 292 7.31 7.35 -11.99
N ALA A 293 7.38 7.70 -10.71
CA ALA A 293 6.64 8.81 -10.13
C ALA A 293 7.49 10.08 -10.04
N SER A 294 6.88 11.26 -10.24
CA SER A 294 7.38 12.46 -9.59
C SER A 294 6.87 12.49 -8.15
N ILE A 295 7.77 12.76 -7.21
CA ILE A 295 7.45 12.97 -5.79
C ILE A 295 7.62 14.44 -5.37
N ASP A 296 7.75 15.34 -6.31
CA ASP A 296 8.03 16.77 -6.05
C ASP A 296 6.88 17.44 -5.29
N LYS A 297 5.63 17.09 -5.60
CA LYS A 297 4.45 17.60 -4.89
C LYS A 297 4.46 17.16 -3.42
N ALA A 298 4.73 15.89 -3.17
CA ALA A 298 4.81 15.33 -1.82
C ALA A 298 5.96 15.96 -1.02
N ARG A 299 7.13 16.12 -1.64
CA ARG A 299 8.28 16.82 -1.02
C ARG A 299 7.92 18.25 -0.63
N ARG A 300 7.37 19.01 -1.55
CA ARG A 300 7.07 20.43 -1.34
C ARG A 300 5.98 20.67 -0.29
N LEU A 301 4.88 19.93 -0.35
CA LEU A 301 3.70 20.20 0.47
C LEU A 301 3.66 19.42 1.78
N LEU A 302 4.16 18.18 1.79
CA LEU A 302 4.14 17.29 2.95
C LEU A 302 5.51 17.10 3.60
N GLY A 303 6.60 17.59 2.97
CA GLY A 303 7.96 17.35 3.45
C GLY A 303 8.33 15.85 3.38
N TYR A 304 7.78 15.13 2.39
CA TYR A 304 8.12 13.73 2.15
C TYR A 304 9.57 13.60 1.69
N ASP A 305 10.34 12.78 2.36
CA ASP A 305 11.74 12.53 2.06
C ASP A 305 12.05 11.05 2.26
N PRO A 306 11.78 10.20 1.22
CA PRO A 306 11.96 8.76 1.35
C PRO A 306 13.41 8.40 1.61
N GLN A 307 13.66 7.64 2.67
CA GLN A 307 14.99 7.34 3.18
C GLN A 307 15.60 6.05 2.61
N PHE A 308 14.77 5.17 2.05
CA PHE A 308 15.21 3.87 1.55
C PHE A 308 15.06 3.81 0.03
N SER A 309 16.19 3.72 -0.68
CA SER A 309 16.21 3.31 -2.08
C SER A 309 15.67 1.88 -2.24
N MET A 310 15.41 1.46 -3.48
CA MET A 310 15.00 0.08 -3.77
C MET A 310 16.01 -0.91 -3.19
N ARG A 311 17.32 -0.67 -3.39
CA ARG A 311 18.38 -1.58 -2.96
C ARG A 311 18.48 -1.68 -1.43
N GLU A 312 18.41 -0.55 -0.72
CA GLU A 312 18.46 -0.50 0.73
C GLU A 312 17.23 -1.14 1.37
N GLY A 313 16.03 -0.78 0.90
CA GLY A 313 14.79 -1.37 1.37
C GLY A 313 14.70 -2.87 1.10
N LEU A 314 15.23 -3.34 -0.04
CA LEU A 314 15.25 -4.76 -0.37
C LEU A 314 16.18 -5.55 0.56
N ARG A 315 17.34 -4.99 0.92
CA ARG A 315 18.27 -5.61 1.88
C ARG A 315 17.62 -5.79 3.25
N GLU A 316 16.83 -4.81 3.71
CA GLU A 316 16.08 -4.93 4.97
C GLU A 316 14.92 -5.95 4.83
N ALA A 317 14.16 -5.90 3.72
CA ALA A 317 13.06 -6.82 3.48
C ALA A 317 13.51 -8.29 3.41
N VAL A 318 14.65 -8.56 2.77
CA VAL A 318 15.20 -9.92 2.59
C VAL A 318 15.49 -10.59 3.94
N LYS A 319 15.96 -9.86 4.95
CA LYS A 319 16.17 -10.40 6.31
C LYS A 319 14.86 -10.95 6.87
N TRP A 320 13.81 -10.16 6.79
CA TRP A 320 12.48 -10.57 7.24
C TRP A 320 11.94 -11.76 6.44
N TYR A 321 12.08 -11.72 5.11
CA TYR A 321 11.63 -12.84 4.25
C TYR A 321 12.35 -14.13 4.59
N TRP A 322 13.66 -14.10 4.81
CA TRP A 322 14.45 -15.27 5.15
C TRP A 322 13.99 -15.95 6.45
N GLU A 323 13.57 -15.18 7.43
CA GLU A 323 13.14 -15.65 8.73
C GLU A 323 11.67 -16.12 8.77
N ASN A 324 10.84 -15.66 7.81
CA ASN A 324 9.38 -15.81 7.89
C ASN A 324 8.72 -16.51 6.69
N LEU A 325 9.46 -16.84 5.61
CA LEU A 325 8.95 -17.57 4.45
C LEU A 325 9.57 -18.96 4.32
#